data_7af3a2800072a8904f354c28d4cc18e8
#
_entry.id   7af3a2800072a8904f354c28d4cc18e8
#
_cell.length_a   1.000
_cell.length_b   1.000
_cell.length_c   1.000
_cell.angle_alpha   90.00
_cell.angle_beta   90.00
_cell.angle_gamma   90.00
#
_symmetry.space_group_name_H-M   'P 1'
#
loop_
_entity.id
_entity.type
_entity.pdbx_description
1 polymer ?
#
loop_
_entity_poly.entity_id
_entity_poly.type
_entity_poly.pdbx_seq_one_letter_code
_entity_poly.pdbx_strand_id
1 'polypeptide(L)'
;MGDAVPWQEVIGRVPFINCDPIFHGLDSKWDILPAPPSWLSGHLIRQDCLTAPIPSADYAAHNDELVLLPDLGIVSRGNVGSVILFGSRPIESMRDIALPSDSSTSKKLLGWILEDRGLDPKTVEMGPDLTTMLECCDGALMIGDRALSAVSEYPSFVQMDLGAEWTRITGTPMVFGIFAKRKDAPLESARNARDDMLRQCEMFEQDERWRNEVIKSSSESSGIPKSRVSQYFDNEVENRLDQDSIDGLEMFLREACGMPGEIEWAWMN
;
A
#
# COMPACT_ATOMS: atom_id res chain seq x y z
N MET A 1 15.14 31.20 -12.72
CA MET A 1 15.23 29.95 -12.00
C MET A 1 14.16 30.07 -10.97
N GLY A 2 13.07 29.31 -11.06
CA GLY A 2 12.09 29.26 -9.99
C GLY A 2 12.77 28.64 -8.76
N ASP A 3 12.53 29.20 -7.59
CA ASP A 3 13.02 28.62 -6.34
C ASP A 3 12.48 27.19 -6.23
N ALA A 4 13.33 26.23 -5.86
CA ALA A 4 12.90 24.85 -5.63
C ALA A 4 11.88 24.85 -4.49
N VAL A 5 10.77 24.13 -4.65
CA VAL A 5 9.77 23.98 -3.59
C VAL A 5 10.43 23.36 -2.35
N PRO A 6 10.25 23.97 -1.17
CA PRO A 6 10.79 23.38 0.06
C PRO A 6 10.20 21.99 0.29
N TRP A 7 11.03 21.02 0.63
CA TRP A 7 10.58 19.64 0.87
C TRP A 7 9.48 19.53 1.95
N GLN A 8 9.38 20.52 2.84
CA GLN A 8 8.33 20.62 3.85
C GLN A 8 6.93 20.92 3.28
N GLU A 9 6.86 21.30 2.00
CA GLU A 9 5.64 21.57 1.25
C GLU A 9 5.32 20.46 0.24
N VAL A 10 6.10 19.35 0.25
CA VAL A 10 5.97 18.23 -0.66
C VAL A 10 5.41 17.02 0.08
N ILE A 11 4.37 16.38 -0.49
CA ILE A 11 3.84 15.09 -0.02
C ILE A 11 4.16 14.01 -1.05
N GLY A 12 4.80 12.92 -0.60
CA GLY A 12 5.00 11.74 -1.43
C GLY A 12 3.69 11.02 -1.71
N ARG A 13 3.52 10.46 -2.91
CA ARG A 13 2.31 9.72 -3.32
C ARG A 13 2.67 8.45 -4.07
N VAL A 14 2.02 7.35 -3.71
CA VAL A 14 1.99 6.14 -4.56
C VAL A 14 1.03 6.39 -5.72
N PRO A 15 1.44 6.18 -6.98
CA PRO A 15 0.59 6.43 -8.14
C PRO A 15 -0.37 5.26 -8.42
N PHE A 16 -1.00 4.71 -7.37
CA PHE A 16 -2.07 3.71 -7.46
C PHE A 16 -3.39 4.31 -6.98
N ILE A 17 -4.49 3.81 -7.52
CA ILE A 17 -5.84 4.31 -7.19
C ILE A 17 -6.19 4.17 -5.70
N ASN A 18 -5.57 3.26 -4.95
CA ASN A 18 -5.80 3.11 -3.51
C ASN A 18 -5.49 4.36 -2.69
N CYS A 19 -4.68 5.27 -3.23
CA CYS A 19 -4.37 6.56 -2.63
C CYS A 19 -5.31 7.69 -3.09
N ASP A 20 -6.11 7.51 -4.14
CA ASP A 20 -6.91 8.58 -4.73
C ASP A 20 -7.91 9.20 -3.76
N PRO A 21 -8.59 8.47 -2.87
CA PRO A 21 -9.47 9.07 -1.87
C PRO A 21 -8.78 10.07 -0.94
N ILE A 22 -7.46 9.90 -0.73
CA ILE A 22 -6.65 10.76 0.13
C ILE A 22 -6.08 11.96 -0.66
N PHE A 23 -5.73 11.74 -1.93
CA PHE A 23 -4.92 12.69 -2.70
C PHE A 23 -5.72 13.54 -3.70
N HIS A 24 -6.96 13.21 -3.99
CA HIS A 24 -7.76 13.98 -4.95
C HIS A 24 -7.93 15.42 -4.49
N GLY A 25 -7.43 16.38 -5.29
CA GLY A 25 -7.50 17.82 -5.01
C GLY A 25 -6.44 18.38 -4.04
N LEU A 26 -5.52 17.55 -3.51
CA LEU A 26 -4.42 18.02 -2.64
C LEU A 26 -3.38 18.86 -3.38
N ASP A 27 -3.20 18.64 -4.67
CA ASP A 27 -2.28 19.38 -5.55
C ASP A 27 -2.57 20.88 -5.65
N SER A 28 -3.74 21.31 -5.19
CA SER A 28 -4.07 22.73 -5.05
C SER A 28 -3.35 23.41 -3.88
N LYS A 29 -2.81 22.65 -2.92
CA LYS A 29 -2.20 23.13 -1.68
C LYS A 29 -0.79 22.59 -1.43
N TRP A 30 -0.51 21.40 -1.91
CA TRP A 30 0.74 20.67 -1.69
C TRP A 30 1.37 20.28 -3.01
N ASP A 31 2.69 20.35 -3.10
CA ASP A 31 3.41 19.69 -4.18
C ASP A 31 3.39 18.18 -3.97
N ILE A 32 3.09 17.43 -5.03
CA ILE A 32 2.96 15.97 -4.96
C ILE A 32 4.15 15.33 -5.66
N LEU A 33 4.88 14.48 -4.93
CA LEU A 33 5.99 13.67 -5.42
C LEU A 33 5.51 12.25 -5.72
N PRO A 34 5.20 11.90 -6.97
CA PRO A 34 4.82 10.52 -7.29
C PRO A 34 6.07 9.62 -7.34
N ALA A 35 6.00 8.47 -6.65
CA ALA A 35 7.04 7.46 -6.70
C ALA A 35 6.50 6.05 -6.40
N PRO A 36 7.17 4.98 -6.87
CA PRO A 36 6.84 3.61 -6.48
C PRO A 36 6.85 3.44 -4.94
N PRO A 37 6.00 2.55 -4.37
CA PRO A 37 5.88 2.41 -2.93
C PRO A 37 7.22 2.24 -2.20
N SER A 38 8.07 1.31 -2.66
CA SER A 38 9.37 1.02 -2.06
C SER A 38 10.42 2.14 -2.18
N TRP A 39 10.16 3.19 -2.96
CA TRP A 39 11.08 4.34 -3.12
C TRP A 39 10.75 5.48 -2.16
N LEU A 40 9.50 5.54 -1.69
CA LEU A 40 9.03 6.66 -0.85
C LEU A 40 9.72 6.73 0.50
N SER A 41 10.08 5.60 1.11
CA SER A 41 10.90 5.57 2.33
C SER A 41 12.26 6.27 2.12
N GLY A 42 12.91 5.99 0.99
CA GLY A 42 14.15 6.68 0.62
C GLY A 42 13.96 8.18 0.37
N HIS A 43 12.83 8.59 -0.23
CA HIS A 43 12.51 10.02 -0.40
C HIS A 43 12.31 10.73 0.94
N LEU A 44 11.63 10.09 1.90
CA LEU A 44 11.51 10.63 3.27
C LEU A 44 12.87 10.80 3.94
N ILE A 45 13.72 9.77 3.89
CA ILE A 45 15.05 9.79 4.53
C ILE A 45 15.94 10.87 3.93
N ARG A 46 15.88 11.11 2.62
CA ARG A 46 16.64 12.17 1.95
C ARG A 46 16.04 13.57 2.07
N GLN A 47 14.87 13.71 2.71
CA GLN A 47 14.14 14.98 2.78
C GLN A 47 13.70 15.50 1.41
N ASP A 48 13.27 14.61 0.52
CA ASP A 48 12.66 15.00 -0.76
C ASP A 48 11.16 15.33 -0.57
N CYS A 49 10.54 14.84 0.53
CA CYS A 49 9.16 15.13 0.92
C CYS A 49 8.99 15.12 2.45
N LEU A 50 7.94 15.78 2.93
CA LEU A 50 7.59 15.93 4.34
C LEU A 50 7.02 14.64 4.94
N THR A 51 6.08 14.06 4.22
CA THR A 51 5.37 12.82 4.57
C THR A 51 5.04 12.04 3.31
N ALA A 52 4.88 10.73 3.43
CA ALA A 52 4.50 9.85 2.34
C ALA A 52 3.85 8.57 2.86
N PRO A 53 2.97 7.92 2.09
CA PRO A 53 2.61 6.54 2.32
C PRO A 53 3.80 5.65 1.97
N ILE A 54 4.24 4.84 2.92
CA ILE A 54 5.31 3.86 2.72
C ILE A 54 4.78 2.45 2.94
N PRO A 55 5.40 1.42 2.37
CA PRO A 55 5.10 0.04 2.72
C PRO A 55 5.27 -0.19 4.23
N SER A 56 4.35 -0.93 4.86
CA SER A 56 4.45 -1.22 6.30
C SER A 56 5.75 -1.93 6.66
N ALA A 57 6.26 -2.81 5.79
CA ALA A 57 7.55 -3.47 6.00
C ALA A 57 8.75 -2.50 5.97
N ASP A 58 8.66 -1.38 5.24
CA ASP A 58 9.74 -0.38 5.20
C ASP A 58 9.83 0.39 6.52
N TYR A 59 8.69 0.59 7.18
CA TYR A 59 8.73 1.16 8.54
C TYR A 59 9.51 0.25 9.50
N ALA A 60 9.30 -1.06 9.45
CA ALA A 60 10.07 -1.98 10.28
C ALA A 60 11.59 -1.89 10.02
N ALA A 61 11.99 -1.62 8.78
CA ALA A 61 13.40 -1.46 8.41
C ALA A 61 14.00 -0.10 8.77
N HIS A 62 13.19 0.94 8.99
CA HIS A 62 13.62 2.32 9.20
C HIS A 62 12.97 2.99 10.43
N ASN A 63 12.53 2.20 11.41
CA ASN A 63 11.86 2.71 12.62
C ASN A 63 12.77 3.54 13.52
N ASP A 64 14.08 3.52 13.31
CA ASP A 64 15.06 4.39 13.95
C ASP A 64 15.04 5.82 13.38
N GLU A 65 14.69 6.02 12.12
CA GLU A 65 14.65 7.30 11.43
C GLU A 65 13.23 7.86 11.24
N LEU A 66 12.21 6.98 11.15
CA LEU A 66 10.84 7.32 10.81
C LEU A 66 9.89 7.16 12.00
N VAL A 67 8.82 7.96 12.00
CA VAL A 67 7.66 7.82 12.89
C VAL A 67 6.39 7.85 12.05
N LEU A 68 5.33 7.17 12.53
CA LEU A 68 4.07 7.07 11.81
C LEU A 68 3.14 8.24 12.10
N LEU A 69 2.40 8.66 11.07
CA LEU A 69 1.25 9.55 11.22
C LEU A 69 0.01 8.71 11.56
N PRO A 70 -0.79 9.11 12.56
CA PRO A 70 -2.01 8.40 12.90
C PRO A 70 -3.11 8.60 11.85
N ASP A 71 -4.15 7.79 11.94
CA ASP A 71 -5.45 7.88 11.29
C ASP A 71 -5.50 7.49 9.81
N LEU A 72 -4.36 7.43 9.09
CA LEU A 72 -4.31 7.15 7.66
C LEU A 72 -3.46 5.92 7.33
N GLY A 73 -3.97 5.08 6.44
CA GLY A 73 -3.28 3.89 5.95
C GLY A 73 -3.90 3.34 4.67
N ILE A 74 -3.32 2.27 4.16
CA ILE A 74 -3.89 1.45 3.09
C ILE A 74 -4.22 0.09 3.71
N VAL A 75 -5.49 -0.13 3.98
CA VAL A 75 -5.98 -1.23 4.82
C VAL A 75 -6.92 -2.12 4.04
N SER A 76 -6.92 -3.43 4.31
CA SER A 76 -7.98 -4.35 3.88
C SER A 76 -8.47 -5.21 5.05
N ARG A 77 -9.80 -5.46 5.06
CA ARG A 77 -10.47 -6.32 6.08
C ARG A 77 -10.91 -7.65 5.47
N GLY A 78 -10.08 -8.23 4.63
CA GLY A 78 -10.37 -9.43 3.85
C GLY A 78 -9.71 -9.31 2.48
N ASN A 79 -10.47 -9.53 1.41
CA ASN A 79 -9.93 -9.34 0.06
C ASN A 79 -9.39 -7.93 -0.13
N VAL A 80 -8.16 -7.83 -0.62
CA VAL A 80 -7.57 -6.55 -1.01
C VAL A 80 -7.70 -6.27 -2.51
N GLY A 81 -7.95 -7.30 -3.32
CA GLY A 81 -8.11 -7.21 -4.78
C GLY A 81 -6.89 -6.72 -5.56
N SER A 82 -5.98 -6.01 -4.88
CA SER A 82 -4.81 -5.38 -5.48
C SER A 82 -3.46 -5.94 -5.00
N VAL A 83 -3.45 -7.07 -4.27
CA VAL A 83 -2.22 -7.80 -3.90
C VAL A 83 -2.49 -9.29 -4.09
N ILE A 84 -2.13 -9.79 -5.26
CA ILE A 84 -2.59 -11.10 -5.75
C ILE A 84 -1.40 -11.97 -6.16
N LEU A 85 -1.40 -13.21 -5.68
CA LEU A 85 -0.56 -14.26 -6.22
C LEU A 85 -1.27 -14.91 -7.40
N PHE A 86 -0.67 -14.81 -8.57
CA PHE A 86 -1.08 -15.52 -9.78
C PHE A 86 -0.21 -16.77 -9.95
N GLY A 87 -0.72 -17.77 -10.67
CA GLY A 87 0.07 -18.96 -10.95
C GLY A 87 -0.57 -19.89 -11.95
N SER A 88 0.26 -20.62 -12.68
CA SER A 88 -0.15 -21.65 -13.63
C SER A 88 -0.51 -22.97 -12.96
N ARG A 89 -0.26 -23.08 -11.64
CA ARG A 89 -0.54 -24.25 -10.79
C ARG A 89 -0.86 -23.84 -9.36
N PRO A 90 -1.44 -24.72 -8.53
CA PRO A 90 -1.70 -24.44 -7.12
C PRO A 90 -0.41 -24.10 -6.37
N ILE A 91 -0.52 -23.22 -5.37
CA ILE A 91 0.61 -22.68 -4.59
C ILE A 91 1.48 -23.81 -3.99
N GLU A 92 0.86 -24.91 -3.56
CA GLU A 92 1.55 -26.08 -2.98
C GLU A 92 2.46 -26.83 -4.00
N SER A 93 2.27 -26.52 -5.29
CA SER A 93 3.03 -27.14 -6.39
C SER A 93 3.96 -26.15 -7.10
N MET A 94 4.01 -24.89 -6.67
CA MET A 94 4.90 -23.89 -7.24
C MET A 94 6.34 -24.16 -6.82
N ARG A 95 7.26 -24.21 -7.78
CA ARG A 95 8.69 -24.39 -7.56
C ARG A 95 9.40 -23.05 -7.38
N ASP A 96 8.84 -22.03 -8.03
CA ASP A 96 9.37 -20.68 -8.03
C ASP A 96 8.26 -19.64 -8.16
N ILE A 97 8.52 -18.46 -7.57
CA ILE A 97 7.57 -17.33 -7.57
C ILE A 97 8.34 -16.06 -7.93
N ALA A 98 7.87 -15.37 -8.94
CA ALA A 98 8.34 -14.03 -9.30
C ALA A 98 7.79 -12.98 -8.32
N LEU A 99 8.65 -12.13 -7.80
CA LEU A 99 8.31 -11.06 -6.86
C LEU A 99 8.49 -9.69 -7.52
N PRO A 100 7.58 -8.72 -7.32
CA PRO A 100 7.72 -7.39 -7.89
C PRO A 100 8.82 -6.59 -7.17
N SER A 101 9.63 -5.86 -7.94
CA SER A 101 10.73 -5.05 -7.39
C SER A 101 10.26 -3.82 -6.59
N ASP A 102 9.01 -3.41 -6.74
CA ASP A 102 8.44 -2.18 -6.18
C ASP A 102 7.55 -2.39 -4.93
N SER A 103 7.58 -3.58 -4.31
CA SER A 103 6.79 -3.88 -3.10
C SER A 103 7.60 -4.63 -2.05
N SER A 104 7.74 -4.08 -0.87
CA SER A 104 8.35 -4.72 0.30
C SER A 104 7.32 -5.43 1.19
N THR A 105 6.21 -4.77 1.52
CA THR A 105 5.16 -5.36 2.37
C THR A 105 4.59 -6.65 1.79
N SER A 106 4.24 -6.65 0.50
CA SER A 106 3.64 -7.82 -0.14
C SER A 106 4.60 -9.00 -0.23
N LYS A 107 5.91 -8.73 -0.44
CA LYS A 107 6.97 -9.77 -0.41
C LYS A 107 7.11 -10.38 0.99
N LYS A 108 7.14 -9.56 2.04
CA LYS A 108 7.20 -10.03 3.43
C LYS A 108 5.97 -10.83 3.82
N LEU A 109 4.78 -10.34 3.45
CA LEU A 109 3.52 -11.04 3.72
C LEU A 109 3.46 -12.39 3.02
N LEU A 110 3.82 -12.45 1.72
CA LEU A 110 3.85 -13.73 1.01
C LEU A 110 4.85 -14.69 1.64
N GLY A 111 6.05 -14.23 2.00
CA GLY A 111 7.05 -15.05 2.67
C GLY A 111 6.53 -15.64 3.98
N TRP A 112 5.88 -14.83 4.81
CA TRP A 112 5.25 -15.28 6.06
C TRP A 112 4.12 -16.30 5.81
N ILE A 113 3.26 -16.08 4.81
CA ILE A 113 2.20 -17.03 4.44
C ILE A 113 2.78 -18.37 3.95
N LEU A 114 3.86 -18.32 3.16
CA LEU A 114 4.52 -19.53 2.67
C LEU A 114 5.14 -20.33 3.83
N GLU A 115 5.76 -19.66 4.79
CA GLU A 115 6.31 -20.28 6.00
C GLU A 115 5.22 -20.93 6.86
N ASP A 116 4.09 -20.24 7.09
CA ASP A 116 2.92 -20.77 7.80
C ASP A 116 2.38 -22.05 7.14
N ARG A 117 2.43 -22.12 5.81
CA ARG A 117 2.02 -23.31 5.04
C ARG A 117 3.12 -24.38 4.90
N GLY A 118 4.32 -24.15 5.43
CA GLY A 118 5.47 -25.06 5.29
C GLY A 118 5.97 -25.17 3.84
N LEU A 119 5.83 -24.12 3.03
CA LEU A 119 6.24 -24.05 1.63
C LEU A 119 7.53 -23.21 1.50
N ASP A 120 8.43 -23.62 0.62
CA ASP A 120 9.71 -22.95 0.37
C ASP A 120 10.03 -22.88 -1.15
N PRO A 121 9.17 -22.24 -1.97
CA PRO A 121 9.47 -22.04 -3.38
C PRO A 121 10.64 -21.06 -3.54
N LYS A 122 11.45 -21.23 -4.58
CA LYS A 122 12.48 -20.26 -4.94
C LYS A 122 11.83 -18.94 -5.32
N THR A 123 12.30 -17.80 -4.78
CA THR A 123 11.81 -16.48 -5.16
C THR A 123 12.77 -15.77 -6.10
N VAL A 124 12.25 -15.06 -7.09
CA VAL A 124 13.01 -14.30 -8.10
C VAL A 124 12.43 -12.90 -8.21
N GLU A 125 13.21 -11.87 -7.86
CA GLU A 125 12.78 -10.50 -8.00
C GLU A 125 12.94 -10.02 -9.45
N MET A 126 11.89 -9.40 -10.01
CA MET A 126 11.92 -8.88 -11.38
C MET A 126 10.93 -7.72 -11.58
N GLY A 127 10.93 -7.12 -12.77
CA GLY A 127 9.99 -6.07 -13.14
C GLY A 127 8.55 -6.59 -13.11
N PRO A 128 7.57 -5.77 -12.68
CA PRO A 128 6.19 -6.19 -12.42
C PRO A 128 5.35 -6.28 -13.70
N ASP A 129 5.68 -7.20 -14.58
CA ASP A 129 4.90 -7.58 -15.78
C ASP A 129 4.46 -9.03 -15.65
N LEU A 130 3.15 -9.27 -15.50
CA LEU A 130 2.58 -10.58 -15.19
C LEU A 130 2.96 -11.64 -16.23
N THR A 131 2.90 -11.29 -17.51
CA THR A 131 3.21 -12.23 -18.61
C THR A 131 4.67 -12.69 -18.52
N THR A 132 5.60 -11.74 -18.45
CA THR A 132 7.03 -12.04 -18.30
C THR A 132 7.31 -12.82 -17.01
N MET A 133 6.65 -12.47 -15.91
CA MET A 133 6.81 -13.16 -14.63
C MET A 133 6.37 -14.63 -14.73
N LEU A 134 5.22 -14.91 -15.35
CA LEU A 134 4.68 -16.27 -15.53
C LEU A 134 5.39 -17.07 -16.63
N GLU A 135 6.06 -16.42 -17.57
CA GLU A 135 6.96 -17.11 -18.50
C GLU A 135 8.23 -17.63 -17.82
N CYS A 136 8.66 -16.94 -16.74
CA CYS A 136 9.89 -17.27 -16.01
C CYS A 136 9.65 -18.16 -14.78
N CYS A 137 8.49 -18.03 -14.12
CA CYS A 137 8.18 -18.68 -12.84
C CYS A 137 6.79 -19.33 -12.84
N ASP A 138 6.62 -20.33 -11.96
CA ASP A 138 5.31 -20.99 -11.76
C ASP A 138 4.26 -20.07 -11.14
N GLY A 139 4.69 -19.08 -10.33
CA GLY A 139 3.86 -18.06 -9.70
C GLY A 139 4.40 -16.66 -9.89
N ALA A 140 3.51 -15.65 -9.75
CA ALA A 140 3.83 -14.24 -9.87
C ALA A 140 3.01 -13.41 -8.87
N LEU A 141 3.70 -12.67 -8.01
CA LEU A 141 3.06 -11.72 -7.11
C LEU A 141 2.86 -10.38 -7.82
N MET A 142 1.64 -9.90 -7.89
CA MET A 142 1.30 -8.59 -8.49
C MET A 142 0.68 -7.66 -7.45
N ILE A 143 0.92 -6.35 -7.62
CA ILE A 143 0.38 -5.32 -6.73
C ILE A 143 -0.27 -4.16 -7.49
N GLY A 144 -1.14 -3.42 -6.77
CA GLY A 144 -1.74 -2.17 -7.21
C GLY A 144 -2.66 -2.34 -8.42
N ASP A 145 -2.75 -1.31 -9.23
CA ASP A 145 -3.67 -1.25 -10.39
C ASP A 145 -3.41 -2.35 -11.41
N ARG A 146 -2.15 -2.79 -11.52
CA ARG A 146 -1.77 -3.93 -12.37
C ARG A 146 -2.39 -5.23 -11.90
N ALA A 147 -2.45 -5.46 -10.58
CA ALA A 147 -3.11 -6.64 -10.03
C ALA A 147 -4.63 -6.58 -10.26
N LEU A 148 -5.26 -5.41 -10.03
CA LEU A 148 -6.68 -5.18 -10.27
C LEU A 148 -7.09 -5.48 -11.73
N SER A 149 -6.28 -5.02 -12.69
CA SER A 149 -6.50 -5.29 -14.12
C SER A 149 -6.29 -6.78 -14.42
N ALA A 150 -5.20 -7.36 -13.94
CA ALA A 150 -4.85 -8.75 -14.20
C ALA A 150 -5.88 -9.76 -13.65
N VAL A 151 -6.51 -9.47 -12.50
CA VAL A 151 -7.62 -10.31 -11.98
C VAL A 151 -8.75 -10.43 -12.98
N SER A 152 -9.08 -9.35 -13.69
CA SER A 152 -10.14 -9.34 -14.69
C SER A 152 -9.74 -10.03 -16.00
N GLU A 153 -8.46 -9.89 -16.38
CA GLU A 153 -7.93 -10.46 -17.64
C GLU A 153 -7.57 -11.93 -17.52
N TYR A 154 -7.06 -12.36 -16.35
CA TYR A 154 -6.53 -13.69 -16.09
C TYR A 154 -7.17 -14.36 -14.86
N PRO A 155 -8.50 -14.43 -14.74
CA PRO A 155 -9.16 -14.90 -13.51
C PRO A 155 -8.81 -16.36 -13.15
N SER A 156 -8.51 -17.21 -14.15
CA SER A 156 -8.10 -18.61 -13.93
C SER A 156 -6.70 -18.78 -13.36
N PHE A 157 -5.86 -17.73 -13.40
CA PHE A 157 -4.51 -17.75 -12.82
C PHE A 157 -4.48 -17.22 -11.39
N VAL A 158 -5.57 -16.65 -10.88
CA VAL A 158 -5.63 -16.17 -9.49
C VAL A 158 -5.54 -17.35 -8.53
N GLN A 159 -4.50 -17.39 -7.71
CA GLN A 159 -4.28 -18.45 -6.72
C GLN A 159 -4.60 -17.96 -5.30
N MET A 160 -4.31 -16.70 -5.00
CA MET A 160 -4.49 -16.18 -3.64
C MET A 160 -4.59 -14.65 -3.66
N ASP A 161 -5.55 -14.11 -2.89
CA ASP A 161 -5.56 -12.73 -2.44
C ASP A 161 -4.86 -12.67 -1.07
N LEU A 162 -3.77 -11.90 -0.98
CA LEU A 162 -2.94 -11.89 0.23
C LEU A 162 -3.63 -11.21 1.42
N GLY A 163 -4.50 -10.24 1.18
CA GLY A 163 -5.29 -9.62 2.25
C GLY A 163 -6.29 -10.59 2.85
N ALA A 164 -7.02 -11.32 2.00
CA ALA A 164 -7.94 -12.37 2.44
C ALA A 164 -7.22 -13.47 3.22
N GLU A 165 -6.05 -13.90 2.76
CA GLU A 165 -5.29 -14.95 3.41
C GLU A 165 -4.76 -14.51 4.78
N TRP A 166 -4.24 -13.28 4.89
CA TRP A 166 -3.85 -12.70 6.17
C TRP A 166 -5.01 -12.69 7.16
N THR A 167 -6.15 -12.13 6.76
CA THR A 167 -7.34 -12.05 7.61
C THR A 167 -7.85 -13.46 8.01
N ARG A 168 -7.78 -14.44 7.10
CA ARG A 168 -8.16 -15.82 7.39
C ARG A 168 -7.28 -16.46 8.48
N ILE A 169 -5.97 -16.20 8.45
CA ILE A 169 -4.99 -16.78 9.38
C ILE A 169 -5.04 -16.06 10.74
N THR A 170 -5.06 -14.72 10.72
CA THR A 170 -4.86 -13.92 11.93
C THR A 170 -6.15 -13.40 12.56
N GLY A 171 -7.23 -13.28 11.78
CA GLY A 171 -8.47 -12.62 12.21
C GLY A 171 -8.40 -11.10 12.25
N THR A 172 -7.28 -10.48 11.82
CA THR A 172 -7.07 -9.03 11.86
C THR A 172 -7.05 -8.42 10.46
N PRO A 173 -7.29 -7.10 10.30
CA PRO A 173 -7.05 -6.39 9.06
C PRO A 173 -5.57 -6.44 8.65
N MET A 174 -5.30 -6.35 7.33
CA MET A 174 -3.94 -6.17 6.82
C MET A 174 -3.70 -4.71 6.45
N VAL A 175 -2.61 -4.14 6.95
CA VAL A 175 -2.18 -2.78 6.63
C VAL A 175 -0.99 -2.86 5.66
N PHE A 176 -1.24 -2.56 4.39
CA PHE A 176 -0.24 -2.64 3.32
C PHE A 176 0.68 -1.43 3.25
N GLY A 177 0.14 -0.26 3.61
CA GLY A 177 0.85 1.00 3.60
C GLY A 177 0.41 1.91 4.73
N ILE A 178 1.33 2.71 5.22
CA ILE A 178 1.16 3.62 6.35
C ILE A 178 1.81 4.95 6.03
N PHE A 179 1.25 6.05 6.56
CA PHE A 179 1.87 7.36 6.39
C PHE A 179 2.96 7.57 7.43
N ALA A 180 4.13 8.03 6.98
CA ALA A 180 5.27 8.26 7.82
C ALA A 180 5.90 9.63 7.56
N LYS A 181 6.67 10.11 8.53
CA LYS A 181 7.60 11.23 8.39
C LYS A 181 8.94 10.90 9.05
N ARG A 182 9.98 11.65 8.73
CA ARG A 182 11.22 11.60 9.54
C ARG A 182 10.95 12.10 10.96
N LYS A 183 11.65 11.55 11.93
CA LYS A 183 11.57 11.97 13.34
C LYS A 183 11.84 13.47 13.52
N ASP A 184 12.83 14.00 12.80
CA ASP A 184 13.25 15.41 12.85
C ASP A 184 12.46 16.35 11.92
N ALA A 185 11.50 15.85 11.12
CA ALA A 185 10.66 16.68 10.28
C ALA A 185 9.69 17.54 11.12
N PRO A 186 9.35 18.78 10.67
CA PRO A 186 8.49 19.69 11.40
C PRO A 186 7.13 19.08 11.75
N LEU A 187 6.82 19.01 13.05
CA LEU A 187 5.62 18.35 13.55
C LEU A 187 4.33 19.07 13.11
N GLU A 188 4.33 20.40 13.15
CA GLU A 188 3.17 21.22 12.78
C GLU A 188 2.84 21.08 11.29
N SER A 189 3.86 21.13 10.41
CA SER A 189 3.67 20.92 8.97
C SER A 189 3.13 19.51 8.68
N ALA A 190 3.64 18.49 9.37
CA ALA A 190 3.16 17.11 9.22
C ALA A 190 1.72 16.93 9.71
N ARG A 191 1.32 17.62 10.78
CA ARG A 191 -0.09 17.65 11.23
C ARG A 191 -0.99 18.30 10.19
N ASN A 192 -0.59 19.46 9.65
CA ASN A 192 -1.35 20.14 8.61
C ASN A 192 -1.52 19.26 7.36
N ALA A 193 -0.46 18.57 6.94
CA ALA A 193 -0.52 17.63 5.82
C ALA A 193 -1.49 16.47 6.10
N ARG A 194 -1.40 15.85 7.30
CA ARG A 194 -2.31 14.78 7.70
C ARG A 194 -3.76 15.27 7.76
N ASP A 195 -4.02 16.45 8.33
CA ASP A 195 -5.37 17.00 8.46
C ASP A 195 -5.99 17.32 7.09
N ASP A 196 -5.19 17.80 6.13
CA ASP A 196 -5.65 18.00 4.77
C ASP A 196 -5.95 16.68 4.05
N MET A 197 -5.11 15.66 4.21
CA MET A 197 -5.34 14.32 3.69
C MET A 197 -6.60 13.67 4.29
N LEU A 198 -6.80 13.80 5.61
CA LEU A 198 -8.00 13.32 6.29
C LEU A 198 -9.26 13.98 5.76
N ARG A 199 -9.20 15.30 5.50
CA ARG A 199 -10.34 16.02 4.93
C ARG A 199 -10.73 15.49 3.56
N GLN A 200 -9.77 15.11 2.71
CA GLN A 200 -10.06 14.47 1.43
C GLN A 200 -10.75 13.11 1.62
N CYS A 201 -10.26 12.29 2.55
CA CYS A 201 -10.91 11.04 2.93
C CYS A 201 -12.35 11.28 3.40
N GLU A 202 -12.58 12.26 4.28
CA GLU A 202 -13.92 12.61 4.78
C GLU A 202 -14.85 13.04 3.65
N MET A 203 -14.37 13.87 2.73
CA MET A 203 -15.14 14.26 1.56
C MET A 203 -15.50 13.06 0.69
N PHE A 204 -14.54 12.13 0.48
CA PHE A 204 -14.78 10.90 -0.26
C PHE A 204 -15.83 9.99 0.42
N GLU A 205 -15.82 9.92 1.75
CA GLU A 205 -16.74 9.09 2.53
C GLU A 205 -18.17 9.70 2.63
N GLN A 206 -18.28 11.03 2.70
CA GLN A 206 -19.51 11.73 3.07
C GLN A 206 -20.19 12.47 1.91
N ASP A 207 -19.46 12.83 0.85
CA ASP A 207 -20.02 13.56 -0.29
C ASP A 207 -20.05 12.66 -1.54
N GLU A 208 -21.25 12.24 -1.93
CA GLU A 208 -21.47 11.37 -3.09
C GLU A 208 -20.96 11.99 -4.41
N ARG A 209 -21.01 13.32 -4.57
CA ARG A 209 -20.49 13.97 -5.79
C ARG A 209 -18.99 13.89 -5.83
N TRP A 210 -18.32 14.20 -4.71
CA TRP A 210 -16.88 14.08 -4.58
C TRP A 210 -16.41 12.65 -4.80
N ARG A 211 -17.08 11.68 -4.18
CA ARG A 211 -16.81 10.25 -4.39
C ARG A 211 -16.90 9.87 -5.87
N ASN A 212 -17.95 10.29 -6.57
CA ASN A 212 -18.12 10.01 -7.99
C ASN A 212 -17.03 10.67 -8.87
N GLU A 213 -16.54 11.87 -8.50
CA GLU A 213 -15.43 12.53 -9.17
C GLU A 213 -14.14 11.75 -8.98
N VAL A 214 -13.83 11.30 -7.76
CA VAL A 214 -12.66 10.44 -7.46
C VAL A 214 -12.73 9.15 -8.28
N ILE A 215 -13.85 8.40 -8.22
CA ILE A 215 -14.04 7.16 -8.98
C ILE A 215 -13.85 7.39 -10.48
N LYS A 216 -14.39 8.49 -11.00
CA LYS A 216 -14.21 8.84 -12.42
C LYS A 216 -12.75 9.09 -12.76
N SER A 217 -12.06 9.92 -11.97
CA SER A 217 -10.65 10.26 -12.16
C SER A 217 -9.77 9.02 -12.07
N SER A 218 -9.99 8.16 -11.06
CA SER A 218 -9.28 6.90 -10.88
C SER A 218 -9.47 5.94 -12.06
N SER A 219 -10.70 5.86 -12.57
CA SER A 219 -11.00 5.04 -13.75
C SER A 219 -10.32 5.56 -15.02
N GLU A 220 -10.30 6.88 -15.22
CA GLU A 220 -9.67 7.51 -16.38
C GLU A 220 -8.15 7.37 -16.35
N SER A 221 -7.53 7.50 -15.18
CA SER A 221 -6.07 7.43 -15.02
C SER A 221 -5.53 6.00 -15.09
N SER A 222 -6.25 5.04 -14.52
CA SER A 222 -5.82 3.63 -14.47
C SER A 222 -6.28 2.78 -15.66
N GLY A 223 -7.31 3.23 -16.39
CA GLY A 223 -7.99 2.43 -17.42
C GLY A 223 -8.93 1.35 -16.86
N ILE A 224 -9.07 1.24 -15.54
CA ILE A 224 -9.94 0.26 -14.89
C ILE A 224 -11.40 0.73 -14.99
N PRO A 225 -12.37 -0.14 -15.35
CA PRO A 225 -13.78 0.25 -15.44
C PRO A 225 -14.31 0.87 -14.12
N LYS A 226 -15.13 1.93 -14.21
CA LYS A 226 -15.71 2.63 -13.05
C LYS A 226 -16.39 1.69 -12.05
N SER A 227 -17.11 0.67 -12.55
CA SER A 227 -17.78 -0.32 -11.69
C SER A 227 -16.77 -1.12 -10.86
N ARG A 228 -15.60 -1.45 -11.42
CA ARG A 228 -14.54 -2.17 -10.71
C ARG A 228 -13.85 -1.26 -9.70
N VAL A 229 -13.60 0.00 -10.06
CA VAL A 229 -13.04 1.02 -9.15
C VAL A 229 -13.99 1.25 -7.96
N SER A 230 -15.31 1.40 -8.22
CA SER A 230 -16.30 1.53 -7.15
C SER A 230 -16.29 0.31 -6.22
N GLN A 231 -16.32 -0.90 -6.77
CA GLN A 231 -16.26 -2.13 -5.99
C GLN A 231 -14.99 -2.20 -5.12
N TYR A 232 -13.85 -1.77 -5.66
CA TYR A 232 -12.57 -1.74 -4.94
C TYR A 232 -12.63 -0.83 -3.72
N PHE A 233 -13.13 0.40 -3.88
CA PHE A 233 -13.30 1.34 -2.79
C PHE A 233 -14.43 0.99 -1.82
N ASP A 234 -15.45 0.23 -2.27
CA ASP A 234 -16.58 -0.15 -1.42
C ASP A 234 -16.25 -1.35 -0.51
N ASN A 235 -15.36 -2.27 -0.96
CA ASN A 235 -15.26 -3.60 -0.35
C ASN A 235 -13.84 -4.09 -0.08
N GLU A 236 -12.80 -3.47 -0.67
CA GLU A 236 -11.48 -4.09 -0.72
C GLU A 236 -10.37 -3.23 -0.08
N VAL A 237 -10.52 -1.91 -0.11
CA VAL A 237 -9.53 -0.98 0.45
C VAL A 237 -10.19 0.10 1.31
N GLU A 238 -9.58 0.36 2.44
CA GLU A 238 -9.91 1.48 3.34
C GLU A 238 -8.68 2.36 3.55
N ASN A 239 -8.92 3.66 3.80
CA ASN A 239 -7.85 4.62 4.03
C ASN A 239 -7.78 5.12 5.48
N ARG A 240 -8.54 4.51 6.38
CA ARG A 240 -8.55 4.82 7.81
C ARG A 240 -7.80 3.77 8.61
N LEU A 241 -7.03 4.22 9.60
CA LEU A 241 -6.49 3.37 10.65
C LEU A 241 -7.33 3.52 11.90
N ASP A 242 -8.08 2.50 12.23
CA ASP A 242 -8.72 2.33 13.54
C ASP A 242 -7.92 1.37 14.42
N GLN A 243 -8.40 1.10 15.62
CA GLN A 243 -7.68 0.26 16.57
C GLN A 243 -7.44 -1.17 16.03
N ASP A 244 -8.45 -1.77 15.38
CA ASP A 244 -8.29 -3.12 14.81
C ASP A 244 -7.20 -3.15 13.73
N SER A 245 -7.11 -2.10 12.92
CA SER A 245 -6.07 -1.95 11.90
C SER A 245 -4.69 -1.76 12.53
N ILE A 246 -4.60 -1.00 13.62
CA ILE A 246 -3.36 -0.83 14.39
C ILE A 246 -2.91 -2.17 14.97
N ASP A 247 -3.83 -2.94 15.56
CA ASP A 247 -3.54 -4.28 16.10
C ASP A 247 -3.03 -5.23 15.00
N GLY A 248 -3.64 -5.17 13.81
CA GLY A 248 -3.19 -5.90 12.62
C GLY A 248 -1.81 -5.47 12.12
N LEU A 249 -1.54 -4.16 12.11
CA LEU A 249 -0.23 -3.62 11.78
C LEU A 249 0.85 -4.08 12.75
N GLU A 250 0.60 -3.97 14.06
CA GLU A 250 1.53 -4.44 15.10
C GLU A 250 1.85 -5.93 14.95
N MET A 251 0.82 -6.74 14.69
CA MET A 251 1.00 -8.16 14.43
C MET A 251 1.88 -8.40 13.20
N PHE A 252 1.61 -7.72 12.08
CA PHE A 252 2.40 -7.85 10.86
C PHE A 252 3.86 -7.44 11.06
N LEU A 253 4.09 -6.31 11.72
CA LEU A 253 5.45 -5.82 11.99
C LEU A 253 6.24 -6.79 12.88
N ARG A 254 5.59 -7.40 13.87
CA ARG A 254 6.21 -8.37 14.75
C ARG A 254 6.44 -9.72 14.07
N GLU A 255 5.40 -10.32 13.50
CA GLU A 255 5.42 -11.71 13.02
C GLU A 255 6.08 -11.84 11.64
N ALA A 256 5.76 -10.95 10.70
CA ALA A 256 6.29 -11.04 9.34
C ALA A 256 7.57 -10.22 9.11
N CYS A 257 7.77 -9.14 9.87
CA CYS A 257 8.95 -8.28 9.72
C CYS A 257 10.00 -8.47 10.82
N GLY A 258 9.67 -9.17 11.92
CA GLY A 258 10.57 -9.37 13.04
C GLY A 258 10.96 -8.08 13.77
N MET A 259 10.09 -7.05 13.71
CA MET A 259 10.36 -5.76 14.35
C MET A 259 10.26 -5.91 15.86
N PRO A 260 11.34 -5.67 16.63
CA PRO A 260 11.27 -5.61 18.08
C PRO A 260 10.75 -4.24 18.52
N GLY A 261 9.82 -4.21 19.46
CA GLY A 261 9.35 -2.98 20.07
C GLY A 261 8.00 -2.49 19.55
N GLU A 262 7.60 -1.35 20.07
CA GLU A 262 6.30 -0.72 19.79
C GLU A 262 6.40 0.23 18.59
N ILE A 263 5.23 0.52 17.99
CA ILE A 263 5.13 1.55 16.95
C ILE A 263 5.33 2.92 17.57
N GLU A 264 6.21 3.72 16.97
CA GLU A 264 6.38 5.13 17.35
C GLU A 264 5.48 6.01 16.49
N TRP A 265 4.52 6.66 17.13
CA TRP A 265 3.61 7.61 16.49
C TRP A 265 4.16 9.04 16.64
N ALA A 266 4.01 9.85 15.59
CA ALA A 266 4.46 11.25 15.58
C ALA A 266 3.71 12.09 16.64
N TRP A 267 2.48 11.70 16.97
CA TRP A 267 1.68 12.14 18.12
C TRP A 267 0.61 11.09 18.42
N MET A 268 0.14 11.06 19.65
CA MET A 268 -1.06 10.33 20.06
C MET A 268 -2.23 11.32 20.10
N ASN A 269 -3.40 10.96 19.58
CA ASN A 269 -4.62 11.76 19.73
C ASN A 269 -5.28 11.49 21.07
#